data_b239f06c720f1c788abd5068d81ce89a
#
_entry.id   b239f06c720f1c788abd5068d81ce89a
#
_cell.length_a   1.000
_cell.length_b   1.000
_cell.length_c   1.000
_cell.angle_alpha   90.00
_cell.angle_beta   90.00
_cell.angle_gamma   90.00
#
_symmetry.space_group_name_H-M   'P 1'
#
loop_
_entity.id
_entity.type
_entity.pdbx_description
1 polymer ?
#
loop_
_entity_poly.entity_id
_entity_poly.type
_entity_poly.pdbx_seq_one_letter_code
_entity_poly.pdbx_strand_id
1 'polypeptide(L)'
;IKNNNKNEALLIIDAQRDFIDIEKGALPVKGASEDIKRIIKFIYENIESLSSIYATMDTHNYDSIFHPFLWKKPNGEYAEPFTEITLEKIENGEIIPVYKDIQIDYVKKLKEQGSKNLIIWQYHCIYGTDGWLIEKQLSNMLTFFEVSKKTSIKRIIKGLDKFTEMYGAIKPEVITNSKNQYDDSWVKEIKDYNKIFVCGEAKDYCVYETVKQFCEMYKSERNITEKIYFMQNCCSSIGDKDICDKKYKELEDIYGIKLITV
;
A
#
# COMPACT_ATOMS: atom_id res chain seq x y z
N ILE A 1 2.41 8.16 -35.45
CA ILE A 1 1.06 8.44 -34.88
C ILE A 1 0.91 7.41 -33.80
N LYS A 2 1.14 7.80 -32.53
CA LYS A 2 0.86 6.91 -31.38
C LYS A 2 -0.66 6.78 -31.28
N ASN A 3 -1.18 5.59 -31.51
CA ASN A 3 -2.55 5.26 -31.14
C ASN A 3 -2.66 5.43 -29.62
N ASN A 4 -3.33 6.49 -29.19
CA ASN A 4 -3.53 6.83 -27.77
C ASN A 4 -4.63 5.98 -27.11
N ASN A 5 -4.83 4.74 -27.53
CA ASN A 5 -5.72 3.83 -26.83
C ASN A 5 -4.98 3.28 -25.58
N LYS A 6 -5.17 3.95 -24.45
CA LYS A 6 -4.79 3.44 -23.13
C LYS A 6 -5.74 2.29 -22.78
N ASN A 7 -5.40 1.06 -23.20
CA ASN A 7 -6.30 -0.07 -23.04
C ASN A 7 -6.38 -0.53 -21.58
N GLU A 8 -5.28 -0.98 -21.02
CA GLU A 8 -5.25 -1.59 -19.69
C GLU A 8 -4.01 -1.14 -18.92
N ALA A 9 -4.17 -0.90 -17.63
CA ALA A 9 -3.08 -0.64 -16.69
C ALA A 9 -3.08 -1.71 -15.58
N LEU A 10 -1.91 -2.02 -15.08
CA LEU A 10 -1.72 -2.84 -13.88
C LEU A 10 -1.12 -1.96 -12.78
N LEU A 11 -1.77 -1.94 -11.61
CA LEU A 11 -1.29 -1.30 -10.40
C LEU A 11 -0.87 -2.39 -9.41
N ILE A 12 0.43 -2.47 -9.15
CA ILE A 12 1.04 -3.42 -8.22
C ILE A 12 1.38 -2.65 -6.94
N ILE A 13 0.78 -3.03 -5.83
CA ILE A 13 0.95 -2.38 -4.54
C ILE A 13 2.05 -3.10 -3.75
N ASP A 14 3.10 -2.38 -3.40
CA ASP A 14 4.13 -2.73 -2.41
C ASP A 14 4.66 -4.18 -2.51
N ALA A 15 4.88 -4.67 -3.72
CA ALA A 15 5.41 -6.02 -3.96
C ALA A 15 6.93 -6.09 -3.68
N GLN A 16 7.32 -5.69 -2.44
CA GLN A 16 8.68 -5.56 -1.98
C GLN A 16 9.14 -6.80 -1.19
N ARG A 17 10.45 -7.04 -1.14
CA ARG A 17 11.02 -8.25 -0.54
C ARG A 17 10.66 -8.42 0.92
N ASP A 18 10.57 -7.34 1.70
CA ASP A 18 10.18 -7.41 3.11
C ASP A 18 8.77 -7.99 3.32
N PHE A 19 7.86 -7.83 2.36
CA PHE A 19 6.52 -8.40 2.40
C PHE A 19 6.43 -9.79 1.74
N ILE A 20 7.30 -10.08 0.77
CA ILE A 20 7.16 -11.28 -0.09
C ILE A 20 8.02 -12.45 0.38
N ASP A 21 9.26 -12.17 0.85
CA ASP A 21 10.19 -13.23 1.26
C ASP A 21 9.84 -13.74 2.66
N ILE A 22 9.23 -14.92 2.72
CA ILE A 22 8.77 -15.52 3.99
C ILE A 22 9.91 -15.86 4.96
N GLU A 23 11.13 -16.03 4.46
CA GLU A 23 12.28 -16.42 5.28
C GLU A 23 13.11 -15.21 5.73
N LYS A 24 13.23 -14.19 4.89
CA LYS A 24 14.15 -13.07 5.08
C LYS A 24 13.47 -11.71 5.16
N GLY A 25 12.22 -11.62 4.75
CA GLY A 25 11.45 -10.38 4.81
C GLY A 25 11.23 -9.92 6.25
N ALA A 26 11.30 -8.64 6.49
CA ALA A 26 11.11 -8.07 7.83
C ALA A 26 9.65 -8.09 8.29
N LEU A 27 8.70 -8.06 7.35
CA LEU A 27 7.26 -8.12 7.64
C LEU A 27 6.54 -9.04 6.62
N PRO A 28 6.88 -10.34 6.58
CA PRO A 28 6.44 -11.23 5.51
C PRO A 28 4.93 -11.52 5.60
N VAL A 29 4.26 -11.44 4.45
CA VAL A 29 2.84 -11.76 4.30
C VAL A 29 2.70 -13.20 3.84
N LYS A 30 1.99 -14.02 4.63
CA LYS A 30 1.79 -15.44 4.30
C LYS A 30 0.97 -15.58 3.00
N GLY A 31 1.53 -16.22 2.00
CA GLY A 31 0.89 -16.41 0.69
C GLY A 31 1.44 -15.50 -0.41
N ALA A 32 2.09 -14.40 -0.05
CA ALA A 32 2.58 -13.38 -0.98
C ALA A 32 3.51 -13.93 -2.08
N SER A 33 4.34 -14.92 -1.78
CA SER A 33 5.20 -15.56 -2.80
C SER A 33 4.39 -16.22 -3.93
N GLU A 34 3.24 -16.79 -3.62
CA GLU A 34 2.35 -17.38 -4.63
C GLU A 34 1.58 -16.29 -5.40
N ASP A 35 1.28 -15.17 -4.73
CA ASP A 35 0.66 -14.01 -5.38
C ASP A 35 1.61 -13.41 -6.43
N ILE A 36 2.90 -13.28 -6.11
CA ILE A 36 3.92 -12.84 -7.09
C ILE A 36 3.97 -13.75 -8.32
N LYS A 37 3.90 -15.08 -8.16
CA LYS A 37 3.89 -16.00 -9.29
C LYS A 37 2.68 -15.76 -10.21
N ARG A 38 1.49 -15.52 -9.62
CA ARG A 38 0.28 -15.20 -10.37
C ARG A 38 0.37 -13.85 -11.06
N ILE A 39 0.92 -12.84 -10.39
CA ILE A 39 1.16 -11.51 -10.98
C ILE A 39 2.12 -11.62 -12.18
N ILE A 40 3.23 -12.35 -12.06
CA ILE A 40 4.18 -12.57 -13.15
C ILE A 40 3.50 -13.26 -14.34
N LYS A 41 2.73 -14.32 -14.06
CA LYS A 41 1.97 -15.04 -15.09
C LYS A 41 0.98 -14.11 -15.79
N PHE A 42 0.21 -13.33 -15.01
CA PHE A 42 -0.75 -12.36 -15.56
C PHE A 42 -0.07 -11.33 -16.48
N ILE A 43 1.07 -10.75 -16.07
CA ILE A 43 1.81 -9.79 -16.91
C ILE A 43 2.23 -10.46 -18.23
N TYR A 44 2.77 -11.68 -18.17
CA TYR A 44 3.23 -12.40 -19.36
C TYR A 44 2.09 -12.71 -20.32
N GLU A 45 0.98 -13.23 -19.83
CA GLU A 45 -0.19 -13.62 -20.63
C GLU A 45 -0.94 -12.42 -21.22
N ASN A 46 -0.86 -11.25 -20.58
CA ASN A 46 -1.56 -10.03 -20.99
C ASN A 46 -0.63 -8.94 -21.52
N ILE A 47 0.59 -9.29 -21.91
CA ILE A 47 1.61 -8.31 -22.33
C ILE A 47 1.15 -7.44 -23.49
N GLU A 48 0.36 -7.97 -24.41
CA GLU A 48 -0.12 -7.21 -25.57
C GLU A 48 -1.17 -6.17 -25.19
N SER A 49 -2.09 -6.47 -24.29
CA SER A 49 -3.18 -5.58 -23.87
C SER A 49 -2.76 -4.57 -22.80
N LEU A 50 -1.79 -4.93 -21.96
CA LEU A 50 -1.24 -4.02 -20.95
C LEU A 50 -0.46 -2.88 -21.62
N SER A 51 -0.90 -1.67 -21.38
CA SER A 51 -0.28 -0.45 -21.89
C SER A 51 0.70 0.18 -20.91
N SER A 52 0.50 -0.03 -19.61
CA SER A 52 1.38 0.50 -18.56
C SER A 52 1.29 -0.31 -17.26
N ILE A 53 2.37 -0.29 -16.50
CA ILE A 53 2.42 -0.84 -15.14
C ILE A 53 2.84 0.29 -14.19
N TYR A 54 2.12 0.37 -13.08
CA TYR A 54 2.40 1.22 -11.92
C TYR A 54 2.79 0.31 -10.76
N ALA A 55 3.87 0.61 -10.07
CA ALA A 55 4.32 -0.15 -8.90
C ALA A 55 4.55 0.81 -7.74
N THR A 56 3.79 0.65 -6.67
CA THR A 56 4.02 1.42 -5.45
C THR A 56 5.15 0.77 -4.65
N MET A 57 5.85 1.59 -3.90
CA MET A 57 6.95 1.16 -3.04
C MET A 57 6.80 1.85 -1.69
N ASP A 58 6.43 1.08 -0.69
CA ASP A 58 6.44 1.53 0.68
C ASP A 58 7.86 1.89 1.10
N THR A 59 8.06 3.06 1.72
CA THR A 59 9.40 3.60 1.92
C THR A 59 9.49 4.30 3.25
N HIS A 60 10.30 3.75 4.16
CA HIS A 60 10.36 4.19 5.54
C HIS A 60 11.77 4.60 5.96
N ASN A 61 11.81 5.42 6.99
CA ASN A 61 13.01 5.72 7.76
C ASN A 61 12.94 5.01 9.11
N TYR A 62 14.08 4.79 9.76
CA TYR A 62 14.11 4.18 11.10
C TYR A 62 13.33 4.97 12.13
N ASP A 63 13.28 6.29 12.01
CA ASP A 63 12.56 7.21 12.89
C ASP A 63 11.13 7.56 12.43
N SER A 64 10.48 6.65 11.70
CA SER A 64 9.07 6.79 11.33
C SER A 64 8.15 6.53 12.53
N ILE A 65 7.03 7.27 12.59
CA ILE A 65 6.11 7.30 13.74
C ILE A 65 5.56 5.93 14.13
N PHE A 66 5.49 5.01 13.20
CA PHE A 66 5.00 3.65 13.41
C PHE A 66 6.13 2.64 13.74
N HIS A 67 7.35 3.11 14.03
CA HIS A 67 8.45 2.24 14.46
C HIS A 67 8.70 2.30 15.96
N PRO A 68 9.24 1.23 16.58
CA PRO A 68 9.50 1.15 18.02
C PRO A 68 10.31 2.31 18.58
N PHE A 69 11.26 2.84 17.79
CA PHE A 69 12.20 3.90 18.21
C PHE A 69 11.49 5.14 18.82
N LEU A 70 10.28 5.45 18.39
CA LEU A 70 9.53 6.64 18.83
C LEU A 70 8.57 6.39 19.99
N TRP A 71 8.47 5.16 20.49
CA TRP A 71 7.52 4.79 21.54
C TRP A 71 8.19 3.99 22.64
N LYS A 72 8.02 4.41 23.89
CA LYS A 72 8.62 3.75 25.05
C LYS A 72 7.53 3.20 25.99
N LYS A 73 7.87 2.13 26.69
CA LYS A 73 7.15 1.63 27.85
C LYS A 73 7.59 2.41 29.11
N PRO A 74 6.81 2.33 30.23
CA PRO A 74 7.17 3.01 31.50
C PRO A 74 8.55 2.61 32.07
N ASN A 75 9.01 1.40 31.77
CA ASN A 75 10.32 0.91 32.19
C ASN A 75 11.50 1.43 31.34
N GLY A 76 11.20 2.28 30.32
CA GLY A 76 12.18 2.88 29.42
C GLY A 76 12.54 2.05 28.18
N GLU A 77 12.07 0.79 28.09
CA GLU A 77 12.22 -0.03 26.89
C GLU A 77 11.34 0.51 25.74
N TYR A 78 11.69 0.18 24.51
CA TYR A 78 10.87 0.50 23.35
C TYR A 78 9.60 -0.36 23.30
N ALA A 79 8.54 0.19 22.72
CA ALA A 79 7.33 -0.57 22.44
C ALA A 79 7.61 -1.73 21.48
N GLU A 80 6.98 -2.87 21.73
CA GLU A 80 7.14 -4.03 20.85
C GLU A 80 6.41 -3.82 19.53
N PRO A 81 6.89 -4.43 18.42
CA PRO A 81 6.12 -4.53 17.19
C PRO A 81 4.71 -5.10 17.45
N PHE A 82 3.75 -4.68 16.63
CA PHE A 82 2.32 -5.01 16.73
C PHE A 82 1.60 -4.42 17.95
N THR A 83 2.27 -3.55 18.72
CA THR A 83 1.61 -2.78 19.78
C THR A 83 0.68 -1.75 19.12
N GLU A 84 -0.58 -1.79 19.50
CA GLU A 84 -1.55 -0.76 19.13
C GLU A 84 -1.38 0.46 20.04
N ILE A 85 -1.27 1.64 19.45
CA ILE A 85 -1.15 2.92 20.14
C ILE A 85 -2.49 3.63 20.10
N THR A 86 -3.04 3.87 21.29
CA THR A 86 -4.27 4.63 21.46
C THR A 86 -4.02 5.86 22.35
N LEU A 87 -4.89 6.85 22.23
CA LEU A 87 -4.81 8.04 23.07
C LEU A 87 -4.91 7.67 24.55
N GLU A 88 -5.78 6.71 24.89
CA GLU A 88 -5.95 6.21 26.25
C GLU A 88 -4.67 5.61 26.84
N LYS A 89 -3.96 4.76 26.09
CA LYS A 89 -2.67 4.20 26.52
C LYS A 89 -1.60 5.27 26.77
N ILE A 90 -1.63 6.36 26.00
CA ILE A 90 -0.73 7.49 26.22
C ILE A 90 -1.13 8.26 27.49
N GLU A 91 -2.41 8.55 27.67
CA GLU A 91 -2.93 9.28 28.82
C GLU A 91 -2.73 8.52 30.15
N ASN A 92 -2.86 7.20 30.11
CA ASN A 92 -2.62 6.32 31.28
C ASN A 92 -1.13 6.06 31.54
N GLY A 93 -0.23 6.54 30.67
CA GLY A 93 1.21 6.35 30.79
C GLY A 93 1.69 4.93 30.46
N GLU A 94 0.87 4.09 29.85
CA GLU A 94 1.26 2.76 29.38
C GLU A 94 2.25 2.81 28.21
N ILE A 95 2.11 3.86 27.39
CA ILE A 95 3.01 4.15 26.26
C ILE A 95 3.41 5.63 26.33
N ILE A 96 4.71 5.88 26.16
CA ILE A 96 5.32 7.19 26.28
C ILE A 96 5.90 7.60 24.91
N PRO A 97 5.35 8.64 24.27
CA PRO A 97 5.88 9.17 23.01
C PRO A 97 7.21 9.90 23.23
N VAL A 98 8.17 9.74 22.30
CA VAL A 98 9.46 10.42 22.31
C VAL A 98 9.32 11.89 21.90
N TYR A 99 8.54 12.18 20.88
CA TYR A 99 8.18 13.54 20.44
C TYR A 99 6.73 13.83 20.83
N LYS A 100 6.55 14.15 22.12
CA LYS A 100 5.25 14.17 22.80
C LYS A 100 4.15 14.91 22.02
N ASP A 101 4.41 16.15 21.63
CA ASP A 101 3.36 17.01 21.03
C ASP A 101 2.92 16.47 19.64
N ILE A 102 3.88 16.10 18.81
CA ILE A 102 3.63 15.62 17.45
C ILE A 102 2.89 14.26 17.47
N GLN A 103 3.35 13.34 18.30
CA GLN A 103 2.79 11.98 18.36
C GLN A 103 1.40 11.96 18.99
N ILE A 104 1.16 12.77 20.03
CA ILE A 104 -0.17 12.89 20.63
C ILE A 104 -1.15 13.54 19.66
N ASP A 105 -0.75 14.61 18.96
CA ASP A 105 -1.58 15.26 17.95
C ASP A 105 -1.94 14.28 16.83
N TYR A 106 -0.98 13.50 16.38
CA TYR A 106 -1.19 12.46 15.36
C TYR A 106 -2.23 11.41 15.80
N VAL A 107 -2.09 10.85 17.00
CA VAL A 107 -3.02 9.83 17.52
C VAL A 107 -4.42 10.43 17.75
N LYS A 108 -4.53 11.69 18.20
CA LYS A 108 -5.80 12.41 18.30
C LYS A 108 -6.49 12.54 16.95
N LYS A 109 -5.75 12.95 15.92
CA LYS A 109 -6.28 13.10 14.56
C LYS A 109 -6.78 11.77 13.99
N LEU A 110 -6.04 10.66 14.20
CA LEU A 110 -6.53 9.34 13.80
C LEU A 110 -7.88 9.00 14.44
N LYS A 111 -8.02 9.26 15.75
CA LYS A 111 -9.26 9.03 16.50
C LYS A 111 -10.41 9.91 16.00
N GLU A 112 -10.16 11.20 15.80
CA GLU A 112 -11.15 12.17 15.31
C GLU A 112 -11.66 11.83 13.90
N GLN A 113 -10.80 11.28 13.05
CA GLN A 113 -11.15 10.86 11.69
C GLN A 113 -11.84 9.50 11.65
N GLY A 114 -11.89 8.76 12.77
CA GLY A 114 -12.36 7.37 12.78
C GLY A 114 -11.46 6.41 12.00
N SER A 115 -10.19 6.77 11.84
CA SER A 115 -9.18 5.93 11.21
C SER A 115 -8.76 4.77 12.12
N LYS A 116 -8.04 3.79 11.55
CA LYS A 116 -7.40 2.74 12.34
C LYS A 116 -6.45 3.35 13.37
N ASN A 117 -6.34 2.75 14.55
CA ASN A 117 -5.30 3.13 15.49
C ASN A 117 -3.92 2.88 14.90
N LEU A 118 -2.94 3.64 15.36
CA LEU A 118 -1.55 3.42 14.97
C LEU A 118 -1.08 2.05 15.49
N ILE A 119 -0.48 1.26 14.63
CA ILE A 119 0.20 0.01 14.97
C ILE A 119 1.70 0.24 14.88
N ILE A 120 2.43 -0.25 15.86
CA ILE A 120 3.90 -0.29 15.78
C ILE A 120 4.30 -1.48 14.92
N TRP A 121 4.97 -1.19 13.82
CA TRP A 121 5.46 -2.20 12.90
C TRP A 121 6.92 -2.56 13.17
N GLN A 122 7.32 -3.74 12.76
CA GLN A 122 8.75 -4.07 12.62
C GLN A 122 9.38 -3.10 11.62
N TYR A 123 10.70 -2.88 11.75
CA TYR A 123 11.45 -2.11 10.76
C TYR A 123 11.41 -2.84 9.42
N HIS A 124 10.67 -2.30 8.48
CA HIS A 124 10.48 -2.87 7.14
C HIS A 124 10.56 -1.81 6.07
N CYS A 125 10.84 -2.21 4.86
CA CYS A 125 10.93 -1.31 3.69
C CYS A 125 11.75 -0.05 3.94
N ILE A 126 12.84 -0.19 4.71
CA ILE A 126 13.75 0.92 4.99
C ILE A 126 14.46 1.33 3.71
N TYR A 127 14.38 2.61 3.39
CA TYR A 127 14.90 3.16 2.15
C TYR A 127 16.33 2.74 1.84
N GLY A 128 16.54 2.18 0.65
CA GLY A 128 17.86 1.74 0.17
C GLY A 128 18.34 0.38 0.69
N THR A 129 17.56 -0.31 1.54
CA THR A 129 17.89 -1.68 1.96
C THR A 129 17.44 -2.73 0.94
N ASP A 130 17.91 -3.97 1.11
CA ASP A 130 17.47 -5.09 0.25
C ASP A 130 15.97 -5.36 0.37
N GLY A 131 15.42 -5.27 1.59
CA GLY A 131 13.99 -5.46 1.85
C GLY A 131 13.08 -4.44 1.16
N TRP A 132 13.57 -3.22 0.94
CA TRP A 132 12.86 -2.16 0.23
C TRP A 132 12.69 -2.44 -1.26
N LEU A 133 13.55 -3.25 -1.88
CA LEU A 133 13.51 -3.52 -3.32
C LEU A 133 12.27 -4.36 -3.69
N ILE A 134 11.75 -4.14 -4.89
CA ILE A 134 10.74 -5.03 -5.49
C ILE A 134 11.26 -6.48 -5.50
N GLU A 135 10.37 -7.44 -5.28
CA GLU A 135 10.72 -8.85 -5.32
C GLU A 135 11.45 -9.19 -6.62
N LYS A 136 12.48 -10.03 -6.53
CA LYS A 136 13.47 -10.24 -7.60
C LYS A 136 12.87 -10.79 -8.89
N GLN A 137 12.01 -11.79 -8.81
CA GLN A 137 11.42 -12.41 -10.01
C GLN A 137 10.42 -11.46 -10.68
N LEU A 138 9.64 -10.76 -9.86
CA LEU A 138 8.77 -9.70 -10.36
C LEU A 138 9.58 -8.57 -11.01
N SER A 139 10.66 -8.12 -10.38
CA SER A 139 11.56 -7.09 -10.95
C SER A 139 12.09 -7.50 -12.33
N ASN A 140 12.45 -8.77 -12.52
CA ASN A 140 12.86 -9.31 -13.82
C ASN A 140 11.71 -9.26 -14.85
N MET A 141 10.49 -9.62 -14.45
CA MET A 141 9.30 -9.54 -15.32
C MET A 141 8.98 -8.10 -15.68
N LEU A 142 9.10 -7.16 -14.74
CA LEU A 142 8.90 -5.73 -15.01
C LEU A 142 9.93 -5.22 -16.04
N THR A 143 11.20 -5.61 -15.90
CA THR A 143 12.24 -5.28 -16.90
C THR A 143 11.91 -5.89 -18.27
N PHE A 144 11.44 -7.13 -18.31
CA PHE A 144 11.00 -7.76 -19.57
C PHE A 144 9.85 -6.98 -20.21
N PHE A 145 8.87 -6.54 -19.42
CA PHE A 145 7.77 -5.70 -19.90
C PHE A 145 8.29 -4.37 -20.46
N GLU A 146 9.16 -3.66 -19.72
CA GLU A 146 9.74 -2.39 -20.14
C GLU A 146 10.44 -2.50 -21.52
N VAL A 147 11.26 -3.55 -21.68
CA VAL A 147 12.00 -3.80 -22.92
C VAL A 147 11.04 -4.16 -24.06
N SER A 148 10.08 -5.06 -23.81
CA SER A 148 9.14 -5.53 -24.83
C SER A 148 8.20 -4.44 -25.31
N LYS A 149 7.73 -3.59 -24.42
CA LYS A 149 6.80 -2.48 -24.73
C LYS A 149 7.51 -1.17 -25.05
N LYS A 150 8.84 -1.10 -24.92
CA LYS A 150 9.65 0.13 -25.10
C LYS A 150 9.08 1.29 -24.26
N THR A 151 8.75 1.02 -23.03
CA THR A 151 8.19 1.97 -22.07
C THR A 151 8.81 1.75 -20.69
N SER A 152 8.70 2.71 -19.80
CA SER A 152 9.12 2.55 -18.41
C SER A 152 7.90 2.32 -17.53
N ILE A 153 8.00 1.43 -16.54
CA ILE A 153 7.01 1.33 -15.49
C ILE A 153 7.09 2.57 -14.60
N LYS A 154 5.97 2.92 -13.98
CA LYS A 154 5.89 4.06 -13.06
C LYS A 154 6.06 3.57 -11.64
N ARG A 155 7.21 3.86 -11.04
CA ARG A 155 7.47 3.58 -9.62
C ARG A 155 6.96 4.73 -8.77
N ILE A 156 6.11 4.44 -7.80
CA ILE A 156 5.47 5.41 -6.92
C ILE A 156 6.00 5.19 -5.52
N ILE A 157 6.80 6.11 -5.04
CA ILE A 157 7.36 6.07 -3.68
C ILE A 157 6.32 6.65 -2.73
N LYS A 158 5.96 5.92 -1.67
CA LYS A 158 5.04 6.37 -0.63
C LYS A 158 5.65 6.19 0.77
N GLY A 159 5.10 6.88 1.78
CA GLY A 159 5.50 6.69 3.17
C GLY A 159 6.77 7.42 3.60
N LEU A 160 7.28 8.39 2.81
CA LEU A 160 8.49 9.15 3.13
C LEU A 160 8.33 10.13 4.31
N ASP A 161 7.10 10.53 4.63
CA ASP A 161 6.87 11.40 5.78
C ASP A 161 6.90 10.57 7.07
N LYS A 162 7.92 10.81 7.87
CA LYS A 162 8.16 10.06 9.11
C LYS A 162 7.13 10.30 10.21
N PHE A 163 6.29 11.31 10.10
CA PHE A 163 5.31 11.67 11.12
C PHE A 163 3.86 11.25 10.79
N THR A 164 3.69 10.45 9.77
CA THR A 164 2.39 9.87 9.42
C THR A 164 2.58 8.50 8.79
N GLU A 165 1.63 7.61 9.04
CA GLU A 165 1.50 6.35 8.30
C GLU A 165 0.86 6.62 6.93
N MET A 166 1.23 5.86 5.93
CA MET A 166 0.65 5.94 4.60
C MET A 166 0.37 4.54 4.05
N TYR A 167 -0.72 3.92 4.50
CA TYR A 167 -1.15 2.63 3.93
C TYR A 167 -1.54 2.78 2.47
N GLY A 168 -2.51 3.64 2.18
CA GLY A 168 -2.92 3.91 0.80
C GLY A 168 -1.88 4.71 0.01
N ALA A 169 -1.74 4.40 -1.29
CA ALA A 169 -0.74 5.04 -2.13
C ALA A 169 -1.16 6.44 -2.65
N ILE A 170 -2.31 6.96 -2.25
CA ILE A 170 -2.85 8.22 -2.74
C ILE A 170 -2.65 9.36 -1.74
N LYS A 171 -2.90 9.10 -0.45
CA LYS A 171 -2.72 10.06 0.63
C LYS A 171 -2.35 9.38 1.94
N PRO A 172 -1.63 10.05 2.84
CA PRO A 172 -1.32 9.52 4.17
C PRO A 172 -2.57 9.46 5.05
N GLU A 173 -2.49 8.71 6.15
CA GLU A 173 -3.55 8.60 7.16
C GLU A 173 -3.86 9.94 7.81
N VAL A 174 -2.84 10.74 8.10
CA VAL A 174 -2.97 12.12 8.56
C VAL A 174 -2.10 13.02 7.70
N ILE A 175 -2.71 14.05 7.13
CA ILE A 175 -1.96 15.07 6.36
C ILE A 175 -1.18 15.93 7.34
N THR A 176 0.14 15.96 7.18
CA THR A 176 1.06 16.79 7.96
C THR A 176 1.46 18.04 7.18
N ASN A 177 2.19 18.94 7.81
CA ASN A 177 2.81 20.11 7.16
C ASN A 177 4.19 19.78 6.57
N SER A 178 4.55 18.51 6.44
CA SER A 178 5.82 18.06 5.86
C SER A 178 5.90 18.42 4.39
N LYS A 179 7.11 18.79 3.95
CA LYS A 179 7.41 18.98 2.52
C LYS A 179 7.45 17.66 1.73
N ASN A 180 7.67 16.55 2.41
CA ASN A 180 7.72 15.19 1.84
C ASN A 180 6.35 14.54 1.95
N GLN A 181 5.30 15.22 1.49
CA GLN A 181 3.94 14.68 1.61
C GLN A 181 3.77 13.46 0.68
N TYR A 182 2.99 13.56 -0.30
CA TYR A 182 2.64 12.45 -1.21
C TYR A 182 2.43 13.01 -2.61
N ASP A 183 2.55 12.12 -3.59
CA ASP A 183 2.26 12.45 -4.99
C ASP A 183 1.03 11.65 -5.46
N ASP A 184 -0.07 12.37 -5.69
CA ASP A 184 -1.32 11.83 -6.24
C ASP A 184 -1.46 12.02 -7.76
N SER A 185 -0.45 12.57 -8.41
CA SER A 185 -0.50 12.91 -9.85
C SER A 185 -0.73 11.68 -10.72
N TRP A 186 -0.17 10.53 -10.33
CA TRP A 186 -0.32 9.27 -11.03
C TRP A 186 -1.79 8.78 -11.10
N VAL A 187 -2.60 9.14 -10.10
CA VAL A 187 -4.02 8.77 -10.05
C VAL A 187 -4.79 9.41 -11.19
N LYS A 188 -4.44 10.68 -11.52
CA LYS A 188 -5.04 11.43 -12.64
C LYS A 188 -4.68 10.85 -14.00
N GLU A 189 -3.57 10.11 -14.08
CA GLU A 189 -3.17 9.43 -15.31
C GLU A 189 -3.80 8.04 -15.43
N ILE A 190 -3.82 7.26 -14.34
CA ILE A 190 -4.29 5.87 -14.37
C ILE A 190 -5.81 5.80 -14.59
N LYS A 191 -6.58 6.76 -14.14
CA LYS A 191 -8.04 6.82 -14.37
C LYS A 191 -8.45 6.82 -15.85
N ASP A 192 -7.55 7.25 -16.73
CA ASP A 192 -7.82 7.35 -18.18
C ASP A 192 -7.76 5.99 -18.89
N TYR A 193 -7.23 4.94 -18.25
CA TYR A 193 -7.25 3.59 -18.81
C TYR A 193 -8.67 3.00 -18.82
N ASN A 194 -8.92 2.07 -19.73
CA ASN A 194 -10.21 1.40 -19.84
C ASN A 194 -10.42 0.36 -18.73
N LYS A 195 -9.32 -0.29 -18.30
CA LYS A 195 -9.28 -1.20 -17.17
C LYS A 195 -8.05 -0.94 -16.32
N ILE A 196 -8.20 -1.04 -15.02
CA ILE A 196 -7.15 -0.90 -14.02
C ILE A 196 -7.16 -2.17 -13.17
N PHE A 197 -6.22 -3.07 -13.45
CA PHE A 197 -6.03 -4.26 -12.62
C PHE A 197 -5.23 -3.87 -11.37
N VAL A 198 -5.64 -4.36 -10.20
CA VAL A 198 -4.99 -4.05 -8.92
C VAL A 198 -4.62 -5.34 -8.19
N CYS A 199 -3.38 -5.42 -7.73
CA CYS A 199 -2.82 -6.54 -6.99
C CYS A 199 -1.69 -6.07 -6.06
N GLY A 200 -1.11 -6.98 -5.27
CA GLY A 200 0.04 -6.70 -4.39
C GLY A 200 -0.24 -6.95 -2.91
N GLU A 201 0.54 -6.33 -2.00
CA GLU A 201 0.52 -6.62 -0.57
C GLU A 201 0.37 -5.36 0.31
N ALA A 202 -0.15 -5.46 1.54
CA ALA A 202 -1.01 -6.54 1.99
C ALA A 202 -2.46 -6.22 1.64
N LYS A 203 -3.26 -7.26 1.35
CA LYS A 203 -4.65 -7.15 0.90
C LYS A 203 -5.52 -6.26 1.79
N ASP A 204 -5.39 -6.40 3.11
CA ASP A 204 -6.20 -5.74 4.13
C ASP A 204 -5.63 -4.40 4.64
N TYR A 205 -4.45 -3.99 4.13
CA TYR A 205 -3.78 -2.73 4.44
C TYR A 205 -3.56 -1.91 3.17
N CYS A 206 -2.35 -1.93 2.62
CA CYS A 206 -1.96 -1.03 1.52
C CYS A 206 -2.83 -1.19 0.28
N VAL A 207 -3.19 -2.42 -0.08
CA VAL A 207 -4.04 -2.67 -1.25
C VAL A 207 -5.46 -2.14 -1.01
N TYR A 208 -6.08 -2.51 0.13
CA TYR A 208 -7.42 -2.06 0.47
C TYR A 208 -7.52 -0.53 0.55
N GLU A 209 -6.62 0.12 1.31
CA GLU A 209 -6.66 1.57 1.48
C GLU A 209 -6.41 2.30 0.16
N THR A 210 -5.54 1.79 -0.74
CA THR A 210 -5.35 2.37 -2.07
C THR A 210 -6.62 2.30 -2.92
N VAL A 211 -7.27 1.13 -2.98
CA VAL A 211 -8.52 0.96 -3.74
C VAL A 211 -9.62 1.84 -3.16
N LYS A 212 -9.78 1.85 -1.83
CA LYS A 212 -10.74 2.69 -1.12
C LYS A 212 -10.52 4.18 -1.39
N GLN A 213 -9.28 4.68 -1.24
CA GLN A 213 -8.94 6.07 -1.51
C GLN A 213 -9.24 6.47 -2.96
N PHE A 214 -8.96 5.58 -3.93
CA PHE A 214 -9.31 5.81 -5.33
C PHE A 214 -10.82 5.91 -5.51
N CYS A 215 -11.58 4.98 -4.94
CA CYS A 215 -13.04 4.98 -5.00
C CYS A 215 -13.65 6.23 -4.34
N GLU A 216 -13.14 6.66 -3.19
CA GLU A 216 -13.57 7.87 -2.50
C GLU A 216 -13.27 9.13 -3.31
N MET A 217 -12.11 9.20 -3.96
CA MET A 217 -11.72 10.33 -4.82
C MET A 217 -12.67 10.50 -6.00
N TYR A 218 -13.12 9.40 -6.59
CA TYR A 218 -14.01 9.39 -7.77
C TYR A 218 -15.43 8.91 -7.45
N LYS A 219 -15.90 9.08 -6.20
CA LYS A 219 -17.21 8.57 -5.74
C LYS A 219 -18.42 9.07 -6.55
N SER A 220 -18.33 10.25 -7.16
CA SER A 220 -19.35 10.82 -8.04
C SER A 220 -19.20 10.42 -9.51
N GLU A 221 -18.14 9.69 -9.86
CA GLU A 221 -17.78 9.33 -11.23
C GLU A 221 -17.71 7.80 -11.37
N ARG A 222 -18.87 7.14 -11.26
CA ARG A 222 -18.95 5.67 -11.26
C ARG A 222 -18.31 5.03 -12.49
N ASN A 223 -18.35 5.70 -13.63
CA ASN A 223 -17.68 5.27 -14.86
C ASN A 223 -16.14 5.20 -14.72
N ILE A 224 -15.55 5.81 -13.67
CA ILE A 224 -14.14 5.70 -13.34
C ILE A 224 -13.91 4.54 -12.37
N THR A 225 -14.70 4.45 -11.30
CA THR A 225 -14.51 3.41 -10.28
C THR A 225 -14.81 2.00 -10.82
N GLU A 226 -15.76 1.85 -11.74
CA GLU A 226 -16.07 0.58 -12.42
C GLU A 226 -14.95 0.04 -13.32
N LYS A 227 -13.90 0.84 -13.58
CA LYS A 227 -12.70 0.38 -14.31
C LYS A 227 -11.72 -0.40 -13.45
N ILE A 228 -11.92 -0.44 -12.12
CA ILE A 228 -11.06 -1.20 -11.20
C ILE A 228 -11.43 -2.68 -11.24
N TYR A 229 -10.43 -3.50 -11.51
CA TYR A 229 -10.47 -4.96 -11.49
C TYR A 229 -9.51 -5.45 -10.40
N PHE A 230 -10.05 -5.73 -9.23
CA PHE A 230 -9.27 -6.22 -8.10
C PHE A 230 -9.01 -7.72 -8.24
N MET A 231 -7.74 -8.10 -8.33
CA MET A 231 -7.27 -9.48 -8.53
C MET A 231 -7.18 -10.21 -7.19
N GLN A 232 -8.29 -10.80 -6.73
CA GLN A 232 -8.45 -11.36 -5.38
C GLN A 232 -7.41 -12.41 -4.99
N ASN A 233 -6.96 -13.21 -5.98
CA ASN A 233 -5.97 -14.28 -5.78
C ASN A 233 -4.51 -13.82 -6.04
N CYS A 234 -4.28 -12.51 -6.18
CA CYS A 234 -2.96 -11.91 -6.33
C CYS A 234 -2.66 -10.93 -5.18
N CYS A 235 -3.26 -11.20 -4.02
CA CYS A 235 -3.11 -10.43 -2.78
C CYS A 235 -3.38 -11.33 -1.59
N SER A 236 -2.58 -11.23 -0.55
CA SER A 236 -2.73 -11.97 0.72
C SER A 236 -2.96 -11.04 1.90
N SER A 237 -3.76 -11.46 2.88
CA SER A 237 -4.08 -10.69 4.08
C SER A 237 -3.13 -11.02 5.23
N ILE A 238 -2.83 -10.02 6.06
CA ILE A 238 -2.16 -10.20 7.37
C ILE A 238 -3.20 -10.63 8.42
N GLY A 239 -4.36 -9.99 8.42
CA GLY A 239 -5.46 -10.26 9.34
C GLY A 239 -6.47 -11.27 8.83
N ASP A 240 -7.70 -11.18 9.37
CA ASP A 240 -8.80 -12.10 9.03
C ASP A 240 -9.25 -11.91 7.58
N LYS A 241 -9.13 -13.00 6.80
CA LYS A 241 -9.48 -13.03 5.39
C LYS A 241 -10.95 -12.74 5.13
N ASP A 242 -11.85 -13.30 5.95
CA ASP A 242 -13.31 -13.17 5.73
C ASP A 242 -13.78 -11.74 6.00
N ILE A 243 -13.18 -11.08 7.01
CA ILE A 243 -13.41 -9.66 7.28
C ILE A 243 -12.91 -8.81 6.11
N CYS A 244 -11.73 -9.13 5.59
CA CYS A 244 -11.16 -8.42 4.45
C CYS A 244 -12.04 -8.59 3.18
N ASP A 245 -12.46 -9.81 2.89
CA ASP A 245 -13.29 -10.11 1.71
C ASP A 245 -14.64 -9.38 1.76
N LYS A 246 -15.26 -9.27 2.95
CA LYS A 246 -16.48 -8.46 3.15
C LYS A 246 -16.27 -6.99 2.81
N LYS A 247 -15.16 -6.40 3.25
CA LYS A 247 -14.83 -5.00 2.93
C LYS A 247 -14.68 -4.76 1.42
N TYR A 248 -14.06 -5.68 0.68
CA TYR A 248 -13.99 -5.58 -0.77
C TYR A 248 -15.37 -5.75 -1.44
N LYS A 249 -16.22 -6.60 -0.89
CA LYS A 249 -17.61 -6.72 -1.36
C LYS A 249 -18.38 -5.42 -1.15
N GLU A 250 -18.18 -4.72 -0.04
CA GLU A 250 -18.76 -3.40 0.18
C GLU A 250 -18.28 -2.37 -0.87
N LEU A 251 -16.98 -2.38 -1.21
CA LEU A 251 -16.46 -1.51 -2.27
C LEU A 251 -17.07 -1.85 -3.65
N GLU A 252 -17.25 -3.14 -3.95
CA GLU A 252 -17.94 -3.57 -5.18
C GLU A 252 -19.38 -3.06 -5.22
N ASP A 253 -20.13 -3.23 -4.14
CA ASP A 253 -21.55 -2.84 -4.07
C ASP A 253 -21.71 -1.31 -4.16
N ILE A 254 -20.86 -0.54 -3.49
CA ILE A 254 -20.95 0.93 -3.44
C ILE A 254 -20.40 1.58 -4.73
N TYR A 255 -19.23 1.15 -5.18
CA TYR A 255 -18.46 1.84 -6.22
C TYR A 255 -18.44 1.10 -7.57
N GLY A 256 -18.88 -0.15 -7.61
CA GLY A 256 -18.92 -0.94 -8.83
C GLY A 256 -17.58 -1.48 -9.29
N ILE A 257 -16.56 -1.55 -8.40
CA ILE A 257 -15.32 -2.25 -8.70
C ILE A 257 -15.63 -3.72 -9.01
N LYS A 258 -14.72 -4.40 -9.69
CA LYS A 258 -14.92 -5.81 -10.08
C LYS A 258 -13.93 -6.69 -9.34
N LEU A 259 -14.43 -7.69 -8.63
CA LEU A 259 -13.64 -8.68 -7.95
C LEU A 259 -13.38 -9.85 -8.91
N ILE A 260 -12.12 -10.07 -9.29
CA ILE A 260 -11.74 -11.09 -10.27
C ILE A 260 -10.71 -12.07 -9.73
N THR A 261 -10.65 -13.23 -10.38
CA THR A 261 -9.59 -14.24 -10.19
C THR A 261 -8.89 -14.46 -11.53
N VAL A 262 -7.56 -14.51 -11.52
CA VAL A 262 -6.71 -14.66 -12.72
C VAL A 262 -5.83 -15.90 -12.63
#